data_2962d78aba394198c5504e19adda3e56
#
_entry.id   2962d78aba394198c5504e19adda3e56
#
_cell.length_a   1.000
_cell.length_b   1.000
_cell.length_c   1.000
_cell.angle_alpha   90.00
_cell.angle_beta   90.00
_cell.angle_gamma   90.00
#
_symmetry.space_group_name_H-M   'P 1'
#
loop_
_entity.id
_entity.type
_entity.pdbx_description
1 polymer ?
#
loop_
_entity_poly.entity_id
_entity_poly.type
_entity_poly.pdbx_seq_one_letter_code
_entity_poly.pdbx_strand_id
1 'polypeptide(L)'
;MRTSRWLAHHGPDHLERCTVVAGRHVCRRCLVLYPAALLTAVLVAVFAPGTPGTVSVALMWLLPVPAVVDWTLEHLGVVAWSPRRQVAVTLVAAPALGIALAAHADRPFTHTAVVPMLFWTLVCLTAAMAGAERRGPEDWRERHEAAETARTERLKELAGRH
;
A
#
# COMPACT_ATOMS: atom_id res chain seq x y z
N MET A 1 -4.73 24.51 10.43
CA MET A 1 -5.53 23.27 10.43
C MET A 1 -4.59 22.07 10.65
N ARG A 2 -4.74 21.32 11.74
CA ARG A 2 -3.99 20.08 11.95
C ARG A 2 -4.55 19.03 10.97
N THR A 3 -3.84 18.76 9.88
CA THR A 3 -4.19 17.64 9.00
C THR A 3 -3.99 16.34 9.78
N SER A 4 -5.08 15.66 10.07
CA SER A 4 -5.05 14.38 10.78
C SER A 4 -4.35 13.32 9.90
N ARG A 5 -3.33 12.64 10.44
CA ARG A 5 -2.54 11.60 9.75
C ARG A 5 -3.18 10.20 9.86
N TRP A 6 -4.44 10.11 10.19
CA TRP A 6 -5.12 8.85 10.58
C TRP A 6 -5.10 7.74 9.54
N LEU A 7 -4.89 8.07 8.27
CA LEU A 7 -4.88 7.11 7.15
C LEU A 7 -3.57 7.15 6.35
N ALA A 8 -2.58 7.92 6.80
CA ALA A 8 -1.26 7.94 6.22
C ALA A 8 -0.32 7.09 7.08
N HIS A 9 0.04 5.90 6.62
CA HIS A 9 1.10 5.08 7.20
C HIS A 9 2.50 5.50 6.70
N HIS A 10 2.55 6.59 5.93
CA HIS A 10 3.79 7.22 5.47
C HIS A 10 4.22 8.32 6.44
N GLY A 11 5.55 8.44 6.67
CA GLY A 11 6.14 9.52 7.41
C GLY A 11 5.97 10.88 6.72
N PRO A 12 6.34 12.00 7.37
CA PRO A 12 6.25 13.33 6.80
C PRO A 12 7.13 13.50 5.54
N ASP A 13 8.16 12.71 5.41
CA ASP A 13 9.12 12.60 4.30
C ASP A 13 8.53 11.96 3.03
N HIS A 14 7.36 11.33 3.10
CA HIS A 14 6.72 10.62 2.00
C HIS A 14 5.27 11.03 1.74
N LEU A 15 4.92 12.30 2.06
CA LEU A 15 3.55 12.81 1.84
C LEU A 15 3.17 12.94 0.36
N GLU A 16 4.13 12.97 -0.56
CA GLU A 16 3.89 12.90 -2.00
C GLU A 16 3.19 11.61 -2.44
N ARG A 17 3.31 10.53 -1.64
CA ARG A 17 2.61 9.24 -1.85
C ARG A 17 1.15 9.29 -1.39
N CYS A 18 0.76 10.36 -0.72
CA CYS A 18 -0.60 10.58 -0.24
C CYS A 18 -1.37 11.53 -1.17
N THR A 19 -2.68 11.47 -1.08
CA THR A 19 -3.58 12.51 -1.60
C THR A 19 -4.36 13.10 -0.44
N VAL A 20 -4.86 14.33 -0.61
CA VAL A 20 -5.67 14.98 0.42
C VAL A 20 -7.14 14.75 0.09
N VAL A 21 -7.84 14.05 0.98
CA VAL A 21 -9.28 13.79 0.90
C VAL A 21 -9.93 14.37 2.16
N ALA A 22 -10.84 15.29 2.00
CA ALA A 22 -11.53 15.97 3.11
C ALA A 22 -10.55 16.51 4.19
N GLY A 23 -9.43 17.13 3.76
CA GLY A 23 -8.42 17.69 4.66
C GLY A 23 -7.52 16.67 5.36
N ARG A 24 -7.56 15.40 4.98
CA ARG A 24 -6.75 14.32 5.55
C ARG A 24 -5.80 13.73 4.50
N HIS A 25 -4.58 13.43 4.91
CA HIS A 25 -3.66 12.69 4.05
C HIS A 25 -4.04 11.21 4.03
N VAL A 26 -4.37 10.70 2.85
CA VAL A 26 -4.72 9.29 2.59
C VAL A 26 -3.71 8.72 1.62
N CYS A 27 -3.13 7.57 1.93
CA CYS A 27 -2.24 6.86 1.01
C CYS A 27 -2.99 6.52 -0.28
N ARG A 28 -2.43 6.92 -1.43
CA ARG A 28 -3.06 6.66 -2.75
C ARG A 28 -3.27 5.19 -3.03
N ARG A 29 -2.32 4.34 -2.63
CA ARG A 29 -2.43 2.89 -2.76
C ARG A 29 -3.61 2.36 -1.96
N CYS A 30 -3.76 2.77 -0.70
CA CYS A 30 -4.87 2.34 0.15
C CYS A 30 -6.22 2.83 -0.36
N LEU A 31 -6.28 4.07 -0.89
CA LEU A 31 -7.51 4.64 -1.46
C LEU A 31 -8.04 3.84 -2.65
N VAL A 32 -7.18 3.17 -3.38
CA VAL A 32 -7.55 2.31 -4.52
C VAL A 32 -7.73 0.86 -4.10
N LEU A 33 -6.81 0.35 -3.28
CA LEU A 33 -6.77 -1.06 -2.86
C LEU A 33 -8.05 -1.47 -2.11
N TYR A 34 -8.39 -0.74 -1.04
CA TYR A 34 -9.49 -1.16 -0.17
C TYR A 34 -10.87 -1.11 -0.85
N PRO A 35 -11.27 -0.05 -1.57
CA PRO A 35 -12.55 -0.06 -2.28
C PRO A 35 -12.64 -1.16 -3.35
N ALA A 36 -11.59 -1.36 -4.14
CA ALA A 36 -11.57 -2.38 -5.17
C ALA A 36 -11.57 -3.80 -4.59
N ALA A 37 -10.81 -4.04 -3.51
CA ALA A 37 -10.82 -5.32 -2.81
C ALA A 37 -12.18 -5.60 -2.15
N LEU A 38 -12.78 -4.60 -1.50
CA LEU A 38 -14.10 -4.76 -0.87
C LEU A 38 -15.18 -5.05 -1.93
N LEU A 39 -15.19 -4.31 -3.04
CA LEU A 39 -16.10 -4.60 -4.16
C LEU A 39 -15.93 -6.03 -4.66
N THR A 40 -14.69 -6.47 -4.88
CA THR A 40 -14.42 -7.85 -5.31
C THR A 40 -14.88 -8.85 -4.25
N ALA A 41 -14.63 -8.59 -2.96
CA ALA A 41 -15.08 -9.49 -1.89
C ALA A 41 -16.60 -9.65 -1.88
N VAL A 42 -17.34 -8.55 -2.04
CA VAL A 42 -18.81 -8.58 -2.12
C VAL A 42 -19.27 -9.37 -3.35
N LEU A 43 -18.68 -9.12 -4.53
CA LEU A 43 -19.01 -9.83 -5.75
C LEU A 43 -18.76 -11.34 -5.62
N VAL A 44 -17.61 -11.73 -5.05
CA VAL A 44 -17.29 -13.15 -4.82
C VAL A 44 -18.26 -13.76 -3.81
N ALA A 45 -18.56 -13.08 -2.71
CA ALA A 45 -19.50 -13.59 -1.70
C ALA A 45 -20.92 -13.81 -2.25
N VAL A 46 -21.35 -12.95 -3.20
CA VAL A 46 -22.69 -13.03 -3.80
C VAL A 46 -22.75 -14.05 -4.95
N PHE A 47 -21.76 -14.07 -5.85
CA PHE A 47 -21.84 -14.81 -7.11
C PHE A 47 -21.04 -16.11 -7.12
N ALA A 48 -20.09 -16.28 -6.20
CA ALA A 48 -19.25 -17.47 -6.10
C ALA A 48 -18.97 -17.84 -4.62
N PRO A 49 -20.01 -18.04 -3.80
CA PRO A 49 -19.83 -18.37 -2.39
C PRO A 49 -19.13 -19.72 -2.20
N GLY A 50 -18.44 -19.85 -1.08
CA GLY A 50 -17.77 -21.08 -0.67
C GLY A 50 -16.24 -21.04 -0.79
N THR A 51 -15.62 -22.22 -0.71
CA THR A 51 -14.17 -22.36 -0.81
C THR A 51 -13.65 -21.94 -2.19
N PRO A 52 -12.52 -21.17 -2.25
CA PRO A 52 -11.93 -20.75 -3.51
C PRO A 52 -11.62 -21.95 -4.42
N GLY A 53 -12.17 -21.95 -5.61
CA GLY A 53 -11.82 -22.93 -6.66
C GLY A 53 -10.41 -22.66 -7.21
N THR A 54 -9.93 -23.56 -8.07
CA THR A 54 -8.58 -23.49 -8.68
C THR A 54 -8.31 -22.14 -9.34
N VAL A 55 -9.29 -21.56 -10.04
CA VAL A 55 -9.16 -20.26 -10.69
C VAL A 55 -8.96 -19.15 -9.66
N SER A 56 -9.75 -19.14 -8.58
CA SER A 56 -9.61 -18.13 -7.50
C SER A 56 -8.25 -18.21 -6.83
N VAL A 57 -7.76 -19.42 -6.58
CA VAL A 57 -6.41 -19.66 -6.03
C VAL A 57 -5.34 -19.15 -7.00
N ALA A 58 -5.44 -19.47 -8.29
CA ALA A 58 -4.51 -18.97 -9.29
C ALA A 58 -4.51 -17.43 -9.37
N LEU A 59 -5.67 -16.78 -9.29
CA LEU A 59 -5.77 -15.33 -9.27
C LEU A 59 -5.12 -14.73 -8.04
N MET A 60 -5.25 -15.34 -6.85
CA MET A 60 -4.56 -14.88 -5.63
C MET A 60 -3.03 -14.97 -5.74
N TRP A 61 -2.50 -15.87 -6.56
CA TRP A 61 -1.08 -15.97 -6.83
C TRP A 61 -0.59 -15.02 -7.93
N LEU A 62 -1.36 -14.84 -9.00
CA LEU A 62 -0.90 -14.13 -10.19
C LEU A 62 -1.16 -12.61 -10.14
N LEU A 63 -2.32 -12.18 -9.66
CA LEU A 63 -2.69 -10.76 -9.68
C LEU A 63 -1.79 -9.86 -8.82
N PRO A 64 -1.23 -10.29 -7.66
CA PRO A 64 -0.32 -9.46 -6.90
C PRO A 64 1.06 -9.26 -7.56
N VAL A 65 1.46 -10.14 -8.50
CA VAL A 65 2.81 -10.12 -9.10
C VAL A 65 3.22 -8.74 -9.60
N PRO A 66 2.45 -8.03 -10.44
CA PRO A 66 2.86 -6.70 -10.92
C PRO A 66 3.07 -5.69 -9.79
N ALA A 67 2.21 -5.73 -8.77
CA ALA A 67 2.30 -4.82 -7.63
C ALA A 67 3.50 -5.14 -6.73
N VAL A 68 3.80 -6.41 -6.52
CA VAL A 68 4.95 -6.86 -5.73
C VAL A 68 6.26 -6.57 -6.46
N VAL A 69 6.32 -6.77 -7.78
CA VAL A 69 7.48 -6.41 -8.60
C VAL A 69 7.71 -4.90 -8.55
N ASP A 70 6.68 -4.09 -8.77
CA ASP A 70 6.79 -2.63 -8.68
C ASP A 70 7.26 -2.18 -7.29
N TRP A 71 6.67 -2.74 -6.23
CA TRP A 71 7.07 -2.49 -4.85
C TRP A 71 8.53 -2.83 -4.58
N THR A 72 8.95 -4.00 -5.01
CA THR A 72 10.33 -4.48 -4.82
C THR A 72 11.34 -3.59 -5.54
N LEU A 73 11.11 -3.29 -6.82
CA LEU A 73 12.01 -2.45 -7.61
C LEU A 73 12.10 -1.03 -7.06
N GLU A 74 10.98 -0.48 -6.58
CA GLU A 74 10.94 0.84 -5.95
C GLU A 74 11.73 0.86 -4.63
N HIS A 75 11.56 -0.15 -3.77
CA HIS A 75 12.25 -0.22 -2.47
C HIS A 75 13.74 -0.50 -2.61
N LEU A 76 14.15 -1.24 -3.63
CA LEU A 76 15.55 -1.45 -3.97
C LEU A 76 16.20 -0.25 -4.70
N GLY A 77 15.44 0.81 -5.00
CA GLY A 77 15.93 2.00 -5.69
C GLY A 77 16.21 1.80 -7.18
N VAL A 78 15.73 0.71 -7.77
CA VAL A 78 15.92 0.41 -9.21
C VAL A 78 15.01 1.25 -10.09
N VAL A 79 13.80 1.53 -9.61
CA VAL A 79 12.80 2.30 -10.35
C VAL A 79 12.28 3.45 -9.49
N ALA A 80 12.22 4.65 -10.08
CA ALA A 80 11.66 5.82 -9.40
C ALA A 80 10.16 5.64 -9.16
N TRP A 81 9.69 6.16 -8.02
CA TRP A 81 8.27 6.17 -7.68
C TRP A 81 7.42 6.90 -8.74
N SER A 82 6.25 6.34 -9.07
CA SER A 82 5.29 6.93 -10.00
C SER A 82 3.86 6.72 -9.50
N PRO A 83 3.07 7.81 -9.32
CA PRO A 83 1.70 7.68 -8.81
C PRO A 83 0.77 6.91 -9.75
N ARG A 84 0.94 7.08 -11.08
CA ARG A 84 0.11 6.40 -12.09
C ARG A 84 0.38 4.90 -12.10
N ARG A 85 1.66 4.51 -12.11
CA ARG A 85 2.08 3.10 -12.08
C ARG A 85 1.60 2.44 -10.79
N GLN A 86 1.79 3.09 -9.64
CA GLN A 86 1.32 2.60 -8.35
C GLN A 86 -0.19 2.33 -8.32
N VAL A 87 -1.00 3.24 -8.85
CA VAL A 87 -2.46 3.05 -8.95
C VAL A 87 -2.81 1.89 -9.87
N ALA A 88 -2.20 1.83 -11.06
CA ALA A 88 -2.48 0.78 -12.05
C ALA A 88 -2.17 -0.63 -11.51
N VAL A 89 -0.98 -0.85 -10.95
CA VAL A 89 -0.60 -2.18 -10.41
C VAL A 89 -1.42 -2.54 -9.17
N THR A 90 -1.85 -1.53 -8.38
CA THR A 90 -2.71 -1.75 -7.21
C THR A 90 -4.12 -2.18 -7.63
N LEU A 91 -4.68 -1.59 -8.69
CA LEU A 91 -5.97 -2.00 -9.25
C LEU A 91 -5.94 -3.45 -9.74
N VAL A 92 -4.84 -3.87 -10.37
CA VAL A 92 -4.67 -5.27 -10.80
C VAL A 92 -4.57 -6.22 -9.60
N ALA A 93 -3.88 -5.82 -8.53
CA ALA A 93 -3.69 -6.65 -7.35
C ALA A 93 -4.91 -6.71 -6.41
N ALA A 94 -5.74 -5.68 -6.38
CA ALA A 94 -6.86 -5.55 -5.44
C ALA A 94 -7.84 -6.73 -5.46
N PRO A 95 -8.22 -7.30 -6.62
CA PRO A 95 -9.11 -8.46 -6.66
C PRO A 95 -8.55 -9.69 -5.91
N ALA A 96 -7.24 -9.91 -5.90
CA ALA A 96 -6.65 -11.02 -5.13
C ALA A 96 -6.93 -10.88 -3.63
N LEU A 97 -6.79 -9.66 -3.09
CA LEU A 97 -7.15 -9.37 -1.70
C LEU A 97 -8.66 -9.55 -1.45
N GLY A 98 -9.50 -9.12 -2.39
CA GLY A 98 -10.96 -9.29 -2.30
C GLY A 98 -11.37 -10.75 -2.26
N ILE A 99 -10.80 -11.60 -3.12
CA ILE A 99 -11.03 -13.06 -3.12
C ILE A 99 -10.59 -13.66 -1.77
N ALA A 100 -9.41 -13.27 -1.27
CA ALA A 100 -8.90 -13.75 0.01
C ALA A 100 -9.80 -13.34 1.19
N LEU A 101 -10.32 -12.10 1.18
CA LEU A 101 -11.25 -11.60 2.20
C LEU A 101 -12.58 -12.36 2.17
N ALA A 102 -13.16 -12.60 0.99
CA ALA A 102 -14.38 -13.40 0.85
C ALA A 102 -14.18 -14.83 1.36
N ALA A 103 -13.08 -15.47 0.98
CA ALA A 103 -12.73 -16.80 1.45
C ALA A 103 -12.54 -16.87 2.97
N HIS A 104 -11.93 -15.82 3.56
CA HIS A 104 -11.73 -15.72 5.00
C HIS A 104 -13.03 -15.48 5.76
N ALA A 105 -13.97 -14.73 5.18
CA ALA A 105 -15.30 -14.51 5.76
C ALA A 105 -16.15 -15.79 5.76
N ASP A 106 -16.04 -16.61 4.72
CA ASP A 106 -16.74 -17.90 4.63
C ASP A 106 -16.12 -18.95 5.57
N ARG A 107 -14.80 -19.11 5.50
CA ARG A 107 -14.01 -20.03 6.34
C ARG A 107 -12.72 -19.39 6.80
N PRO A 108 -12.67 -18.89 8.04
CA PRO A 108 -11.48 -18.25 8.58
C PRO A 108 -10.24 -19.16 8.54
N PHE A 109 -9.10 -18.56 8.19
CA PHE A 109 -7.78 -19.19 8.20
C PHE A 109 -7.60 -20.39 7.24
N THR A 110 -8.39 -20.49 6.16
CA THR A 110 -8.13 -21.52 5.15
C THR A 110 -6.74 -21.30 4.52
N HIS A 111 -5.95 -22.36 4.43
CA HIS A 111 -4.60 -22.31 3.86
C HIS A 111 -4.59 -21.82 2.40
N THR A 112 -5.64 -22.10 1.64
CA THR A 112 -5.79 -21.62 0.24
C THR A 112 -5.84 -20.10 0.11
N ALA A 113 -6.33 -19.38 1.11
CA ALA A 113 -6.34 -17.92 1.15
C ALA A 113 -5.14 -17.35 1.92
N VAL A 114 -4.77 -17.97 3.05
CA VAL A 114 -3.74 -17.47 3.96
C VAL A 114 -2.34 -17.59 3.35
N VAL A 115 -2.02 -18.73 2.71
CA VAL A 115 -0.68 -18.99 2.17
C VAL A 115 -0.27 -17.97 1.09
N PRO A 116 -1.06 -17.68 0.06
CA PRO A 116 -0.70 -16.65 -0.92
C PRO A 116 -0.51 -15.27 -0.27
N MET A 117 -1.38 -14.88 0.67
CA MET A 117 -1.30 -13.58 1.32
C MET A 117 -0.04 -13.44 2.18
N LEU A 118 0.29 -14.47 2.97
CA LEU A 118 1.53 -14.49 3.75
C LEU A 118 2.77 -14.47 2.86
N PHE A 119 2.77 -15.27 1.79
CA PHE A 119 3.90 -15.30 0.85
C PHE A 119 4.18 -13.90 0.27
N TRP A 120 3.18 -13.25 -0.29
CA TRP A 120 3.34 -11.92 -0.87
C TRP A 120 3.70 -10.86 0.17
N THR A 121 3.15 -10.96 1.39
CA THR A 121 3.53 -10.08 2.51
C THR A 121 5.00 -10.25 2.87
N LEU A 122 5.49 -11.48 2.95
CA LEU A 122 6.90 -11.77 3.24
C LEU A 122 7.83 -11.25 2.14
N VAL A 123 7.46 -11.42 0.86
CA VAL A 123 8.25 -10.87 -0.26
C VAL A 123 8.33 -9.35 -0.16
N CYS A 124 7.23 -8.66 0.09
CA CYS A 124 7.24 -7.21 0.27
C CYS A 124 8.05 -6.77 1.50
N LEU A 125 7.93 -7.49 2.61
CA LEU A 125 8.68 -7.18 3.83
C LEU A 125 10.19 -7.35 3.63
N THR A 126 10.62 -8.46 3.03
CA THR A 126 12.05 -8.69 2.73
C THR A 126 12.61 -7.65 1.77
N ALA A 127 11.86 -7.25 0.75
CA ALA A 127 12.26 -6.17 -0.16
C ALA A 127 12.39 -4.82 0.57
N ALA A 128 11.44 -4.51 1.48
CA ALA A 128 11.48 -3.28 2.28
C ALA A 128 12.70 -3.26 3.23
N MET A 129 13.00 -4.39 3.88
CA MET A 129 14.17 -4.54 4.75
C MET A 129 15.47 -4.38 3.97
N ALA A 130 15.63 -5.09 2.86
CA ALA A 130 16.81 -4.97 1.99
C ALA A 130 16.99 -3.55 1.43
N GLY A 131 15.90 -2.88 1.09
CA GLY A 131 15.93 -1.48 0.67
C GLY A 131 16.30 -0.51 1.78
N ALA A 132 15.90 -0.79 3.03
CA ALA A 132 16.28 0.00 4.19
C ALA A 132 17.77 -0.14 4.52
N GLU A 133 18.31 -1.36 4.47
CA GLU A 133 19.75 -1.62 4.66
C GLU A 133 20.62 -0.88 3.63
N ARG A 134 20.20 -0.88 2.35
CA ARG A 134 20.93 -0.19 1.27
C ARG A 134 20.99 1.32 1.46
N ARG A 135 19.95 1.92 2.03
CA ARG A 135 19.89 3.38 2.27
C ARG A 135 20.71 3.85 3.47
N GLY A 136 20.96 2.97 4.42
CA GLY A 136 21.69 3.29 5.64
C GLY A 136 20.93 4.20 6.62
N PRO A 137 21.37 4.25 7.90
CA PRO A 137 20.75 5.09 8.93
C PRO A 137 20.97 6.61 8.72
N GLU A 138 22.06 7.00 8.06
CA GLU A 138 22.39 8.41 7.79
C GLU A 138 21.41 9.05 6.80
N ASP A 139 21.09 8.37 5.71
CA ASP A 139 20.13 8.81 4.71
C ASP A 139 18.70 9.01 5.30
N TRP A 140 18.31 8.20 6.28
CA TRP A 140 17.05 8.39 6.99
C TRP A 140 17.06 9.66 7.84
N ARG A 141 18.15 9.92 8.58
CA ARG A 141 18.30 11.09 9.43
C ARG A 141 18.29 12.38 8.62
N GLU A 142 19.09 12.45 7.57
CA GLU A 142 19.16 13.64 6.69
C GLU A 142 17.80 13.99 6.09
N ARG A 143 17.05 12.99 5.60
CA ARG A 143 15.70 13.23 5.07
C ARG A 143 14.72 13.66 6.15
N HIS A 144 14.81 13.09 7.34
CA HIS A 144 13.93 13.47 8.44
C HIS A 144 14.19 14.90 8.91
N GLU A 145 15.45 15.29 9.06
CA GLU A 145 15.87 16.64 9.41
C GLU A 145 15.49 17.67 8.33
N ALA A 146 15.69 17.34 7.06
CA ALA A 146 15.26 18.18 5.94
C ALA A 146 13.72 18.37 5.92
N ALA A 147 12.95 17.32 6.17
CA ALA A 147 11.49 17.40 6.22
C ALA A 147 10.98 18.24 7.42
N GLU A 148 11.62 18.13 8.60
CA GLU A 148 11.28 18.94 9.77
C GLU A 148 11.67 20.40 9.57
N THR A 149 12.81 20.68 8.94
CA THR A 149 13.24 22.04 8.59
C THR A 149 12.26 22.69 7.61
N ALA A 150 11.91 22.01 6.52
CA ALA A 150 10.94 22.49 5.54
C ALA A 150 9.56 22.74 6.17
N ARG A 151 9.15 21.89 7.11
CA ARG A 151 7.91 22.06 7.86
C ARG A 151 7.95 23.31 8.74
N THR A 152 9.06 23.54 9.42
CA THR A 152 9.25 24.69 10.30
C THR A 152 9.22 26.00 9.53
N GLU A 153 9.90 26.07 8.39
CA GLU A 153 9.89 27.25 7.51
C GLU A 153 8.48 27.53 6.98
N ARG A 154 7.74 26.51 6.57
CA ARG A 154 6.37 26.67 6.13
C ARG A 154 5.43 27.18 7.23
N LEU A 155 5.64 26.75 8.48
CA LEU A 155 4.88 27.27 9.62
C LEU A 155 5.21 28.74 9.92
N LYS A 156 6.50 29.16 9.79
CA LYS A 156 6.92 30.56 9.93
C LYS A 156 6.28 31.44 8.86
N GLU A 157 6.28 30.99 7.60
CA GLU A 157 5.61 31.71 6.51
C GLU A 157 4.11 31.93 6.76
N LEU A 158 3.42 30.89 7.27
CA LEU A 158 2.01 30.98 7.60
C LEU A 158 1.73 31.90 8.80
N ALA A 159 2.61 31.90 9.79
CA ALA A 159 2.51 32.78 10.97
C ALA A 159 2.80 34.26 10.64
N GLY A 160 3.69 34.52 9.68
CA GLY A 160 4.05 35.90 9.25
C GLY A 160 3.03 36.53 8.29
N ARG A 161 1.98 35.81 7.88
CA ARG A 161 0.90 36.33 7.01
C ARG A 161 -0.31 36.87 7.79
N HIS A 162 -0.26 36.85 9.12
CA HIS A 162 -1.24 37.43 10.04
C HIS A 162 -0.69 38.62 10.76
#